data_02a499c3a78b09de8d373725b7d31537
#
_entry.id   02a499c3a78b09de8d373725b7d31537
#
_cell.length_a   1.000
_cell.length_b   1.000
_cell.length_c   1.000
_cell.angle_alpha   90.00
_cell.angle_beta   90.00
_cell.angle_gamma   90.00
#
_symmetry.space_group_name_H-M   'P 1'
#
loop_
_entity.id
_entity.type
_entity.pdbx_description
1 polymer ?
#
loop_
_entity_poly.entity_id
_entity_poly.type
_entity_poly.pdbx_seq_one_letter_code
_entity_poly.pdbx_strand_id
1 'polypeptide(L)'
;SWDNLGTMLCCHRDYQLGDCNSNRETELQLAEICRKYGKSDEEIDEMTFSEEIQFILDQDDVCGLPLWIYDHSGISMSTRRQCSWDSSFVGLIFVEKDFYLAQMCLKDEKDWKAKAKETLEGEVKTYSDFLEGNVYQWTLYEPIIEIRQSMDGKELSRKIDEEGEIVDSMCGFYSLTFEDADAYFDFEIAEIEQID
;
A
#
# COMPACT_ATOMS: atom_id res chain seq x y z
N SER A 1 9.93 0.50 0.44
CA SER A 1 9.17 1.46 1.25
C SER A 1 8.21 2.18 0.32
N TRP A 2 6.99 2.27 0.72
CA TRP A 2 5.96 3.01 -0.01
C TRP A 2 6.21 4.49 0.27
N ASP A 3 6.26 5.34 -0.75
CA ASP A 3 6.40 6.79 -0.59
C ASP A 3 5.05 7.42 -0.20
N ASN A 4 4.46 6.92 0.89
CA ASN A 4 3.18 7.40 1.41
C ASN A 4 3.37 8.68 2.22
N LEU A 5 2.39 9.57 2.17
CA LEU A 5 2.33 10.77 3.02
C LEU A 5 1.80 10.45 4.41
N GLY A 6 0.86 9.53 4.49
CA GLY A 6 0.25 9.11 5.74
C GLY A 6 1.08 8.06 6.47
N THR A 7 1.11 8.15 7.79
CA THR A 7 1.62 7.10 8.68
C THR A 7 0.45 6.24 9.15
N MET A 8 0.55 4.92 8.94
CA MET A 8 -0.46 3.94 9.36
C MET A 8 -0.01 3.24 10.63
N LEU A 9 -0.68 3.50 11.74
CA LEU A 9 -0.44 2.85 13.04
C LEU A 9 -1.58 1.89 13.33
N CYS A 10 -1.29 0.59 13.27
CA CYS A 10 -2.28 -0.47 13.40
C CYS A 10 -1.89 -1.50 14.46
N CYS A 11 -2.89 -1.95 15.23
CA CYS A 11 -2.79 -3.10 16.11
C CYS A 11 -3.83 -4.15 15.73
N HIS A 12 -3.38 -5.37 15.48
CA HIS A 12 -4.26 -6.52 15.26
C HIS A 12 -3.67 -7.78 15.90
N ARG A 13 -4.55 -8.70 16.32
CA ARG A 13 -4.13 -9.91 17.02
C ARG A 13 -3.37 -10.88 16.12
N ASP A 14 -3.85 -11.04 14.89
CA ASP A 14 -3.42 -12.10 13.98
C ASP A 14 -2.64 -11.58 12.77
N TYR A 15 -2.71 -10.28 12.48
CA TYR A 15 -2.09 -9.67 11.29
C TYR A 15 -1.14 -8.55 11.66
N GLN A 16 -0.04 -8.47 10.94
CA GLN A 16 0.85 -7.32 10.97
C GLN A 16 0.40 -6.33 9.90
N LEU A 17 -0.07 -5.17 10.34
CA LEU A 17 -0.68 -4.15 9.47
C LEU A 17 -0.01 -2.79 9.68
N GLY A 18 -0.06 -1.96 8.63
CA GLY A 18 0.49 -0.61 8.67
C GLY A 18 2.01 -0.58 8.65
N ASP A 19 2.60 0.50 9.19
CA ASP A 19 4.02 0.82 9.04
C ASP A 19 4.90 0.25 10.16
N CYS A 20 4.29 -0.21 11.26
CA CYS A 20 5.03 -0.80 12.39
C CYS A 20 5.20 -2.31 12.24
N ASN A 21 6.33 -2.83 12.74
CA ASN A 21 6.65 -4.25 12.70
C ASN A 21 6.01 -5.08 13.84
N SER A 22 5.33 -4.42 14.76
CA SER A 22 4.63 -5.09 15.88
C SER A 22 3.61 -4.17 16.53
N ASN A 23 2.60 -4.76 17.20
CA ASN A 23 1.65 -4.02 18.02
C ASN A 23 2.33 -3.16 19.08
N ARG A 24 3.40 -3.70 19.72
CA ARG A 24 4.17 -2.95 20.71
C ARG A 24 4.82 -1.68 20.13
N GLU A 25 5.34 -1.76 18.93
CA GLU A 25 5.92 -0.61 18.24
C GLU A 25 4.83 0.44 17.95
N THR A 26 3.66 0.02 17.51
CA THR A 26 2.50 0.88 17.33
C THR A 26 2.10 1.58 18.64
N GLU A 27 1.96 0.85 19.74
CA GLU A 27 1.63 1.40 21.05
C GLU A 27 2.66 2.44 21.50
N LEU A 28 3.96 2.16 21.31
CA LEU A 28 5.02 3.10 21.66
C LEU A 28 4.96 4.38 20.82
N GLN A 29 4.69 4.28 19.53
CA GLN A 29 4.54 5.44 18.65
C GLN A 29 3.30 6.27 18.99
N LEU A 30 2.16 5.63 19.29
CA LEU A 30 0.96 6.34 19.76
C LEU A 30 1.23 7.11 21.05
N ALA A 31 1.85 6.47 22.03
CA ALA A 31 2.23 7.12 23.29
C ALA A 31 3.20 8.30 23.07
N GLU A 32 4.16 8.17 22.14
CA GLU A 32 5.08 9.26 21.79
C GLU A 32 4.35 10.45 21.17
N ILE A 33 3.39 10.19 20.28
CA ILE A 33 2.56 11.24 19.70
C ILE A 33 1.68 11.90 20.78
N CYS A 34 1.07 11.13 21.67
CA CYS A 34 0.29 11.67 22.78
C CYS A 34 1.13 12.58 23.69
N ARG A 35 2.39 12.20 24.00
CA ARG A 35 3.34 13.05 24.74
C ARG A 35 3.66 14.34 23.98
N LYS A 36 3.89 14.26 22.68
CA LYS A 36 4.14 15.43 21.82
C LYS A 36 3.03 16.45 21.94
N TYR A 37 1.79 15.99 22.08
CA TYR A 37 0.61 16.84 22.25
C TYR A 37 0.25 17.11 23.73
N GLY A 38 1.16 16.84 24.66
CA GLY A 38 1.09 17.32 26.06
C GLY A 38 0.45 16.36 27.07
N LYS A 39 0.24 15.09 26.68
CA LYS A 39 -0.18 14.07 27.65
C LYS A 39 0.98 13.61 28.54
N SER A 40 0.71 13.44 29.83
CA SER A 40 1.66 12.82 30.75
C SER A 40 1.65 11.29 30.63
N ASP A 41 2.71 10.61 31.13
CA ASP A 41 2.75 9.16 31.10
C ASP A 41 1.60 8.53 31.91
N GLU A 42 1.23 9.14 33.04
CA GLU A 42 0.11 8.68 33.86
C GLU A 42 -1.22 8.78 33.10
N GLU A 43 -1.44 9.87 32.36
CA GLU A 43 -2.65 10.03 31.54
C GLU A 43 -2.70 9.00 30.41
N ILE A 44 -1.55 8.72 29.76
CA ILE A 44 -1.46 7.74 28.68
C ILE A 44 -1.71 6.32 29.18
N ASP A 45 -1.16 5.97 30.35
CA ASP A 45 -1.38 4.66 30.96
C ASP A 45 -2.85 4.39 31.33
N GLU A 46 -3.65 5.45 31.52
CA GLU A 46 -5.09 5.35 31.79
C GLU A 46 -5.94 5.31 30.48
N MET A 47 -5.35 5.66 29.34
CA MET A 47 -6.08 5.68 28.05
C MET A 47 -6.18 4.29 27.43
N THR A 48 -7.28 4.03 26.79
CA THR A 48 -7.42 2.89 25.88
C THR A 48 -6.84 3.22 24.51
N PHE A 49 -6.49 2.19 23.75
CA PHE A 49 -6.02 2.33 22.36
C PHE A 49 -6.91 3.25 21.49
N SER A 50 -8.23 3.13 21.65
CA SER A 50 -9.18 3.97 20.92
C SER A 50 -9.16 5.43 21.38
N GLU A 51 -8.92 5.69 22.68
CA GLU A 51 -8.84 7.03 23.24
C GLU A 51 -7.56 7.74 22.84
N GLU A 52 -6.42 7.03 22.76
CA GLU A 52 -5.18 7.58 22.21
C GLU A 52 -5.36 8.02 20.76
N ILE A 53 -5.95 7.15 19.94
CA ILE A 53 -6.23 7.45 18.53
C ILE A 53 -7.17 8.64 18.40
N GLN A 54 -8.26 8.68 19.16
CA GLN A 54 -9.20 9.80 19.11
C GLN A 54 -8.53 11.12 19.53
N PHE A 55 -7.71 11.08 20.57
CA PHE A 55 -6.94 12.23 21.03
C PHE A 55 -6.02 12.78 19.93
N ILE A 56 -5.33 11.90 19.19
CA ILE A 56 -4.48 12.29 18.06
C ILE A 56 -5.29 12.89 16.92
N LEU A 57 -6.42 12.28 16.57
CA LEU A 57 -7.30 12.76 15.51
C LEU A 57 -7.96 14.12 15.82
N ASP A 58 -8.09 14.47 17.09
CA ASP A 58 -8.68 15.74 17.53
C ASP A 58 -7.68 16.91 17.50
N GLN A 59 -6.40 16.68 17.15
CA GLN A 59 -5.42 17.76 17.05
C GLN A 59 -5.64 18.64 15.83
N ASP A 60 -5.49 19.97 16.00
CA ASP A 60 -5.75 20.94 14.93
C ASP A 60 -4.76 20.85 13.76
N ASP A 61 -3.54 20.44 14.02
CA ASP A 61 -2.46 20.28 13.05
C ASP A 61 -2.30 18.83 12.52
N VAL A 62 -3.22 17.96 12.87
CA VAL A 62 -3.31 16.58 12.35
C VAL A 62 -4.49 16.45 11.40
N CYS A 63 -4.27 15.77 10.29
CA CYS A 63 -5.31 15.19 9.47
C CYS A 63 -5.19 13.68 9.55
N GLY A 64 -6.23 12.98 9.96
CA GLY A 64 -6.19 11.53 10.07
C GLY A 64 -7.57 10.89 9.95
N LEU A 65 -7.55 9.59 9.75
CA LEU A 65 -8.73 8.75 9.56
C LEU A 65 -8.59 7.47 10.38
N PRO A 66 -9.70 7.00 11.00
CA PRO A 66 -9.72 5.69 11.65
C PRO A 66 -9.58 4.59 10.62
N LEU A 67 -8.95 3.49 11.01
CA LEU A 67 -8.78 2.30 10.17
C LEU A 67 -9.56 1.11 10.70
N TRP A 68 -10.23 0.46 9.78
CA TRP A 68 -11.03 -0.72 10.02
C TRP A 68 -10.61 -1.81 9.05
N ILE A 69 -10.49 -3.04 9.52
CA ILE A 69 -10.40 -4.21 8.64
C ILE A 69 -11.74 -4.92 8.57
N TYR A 70 -12.00 -5.49 7.42
CA TYR A 70 -13.05 -6.47 7.19
C TYR A 70 -12.37 -7.80 6.88
N ASP A 71 -12.65 -8.82 7.69
CA ASP A 71 -12.06 -10.15 7.62
C ASP A 71 -13.14 -11.19 7.33
N HIS A 72 -13.37 -11.46 6.03
CA HIS A 72 -14.31 -12.47 5.58
C HIS A 72 -13.85 -13.03 4.22
N SER A 73 -13.25 -14.21 4.23
CA SER A 73 -12.65 -14.84 3.03
C SER A 73 -11.47 -14.10 2.40
N GLY A 74 -10.90 -13.14 3.11
CA GLY A 74 -9.83 -12.23 2.72
C GLY A 74 -9.86 -11.01 3.61
N ILE A 75 -8.78 -10.23 3.63
CA ILE A 75 -8.67 -9.04 4.46
C ILE A 75 -8.74 -7.82 3.56
N SER A 76 -9.63 -6.88 3.87
CA SER A 76 -9.63 -5.56 3.27
C SER A 76 -9.56 -4.47 4.34
N MET A 77 -9.04 -3.31 3.97
CA MET A 77 -8.93 -2.15 4.87
C MET A 77 -9.79 -0.99 4.38
N SER A 78 -10.36 -0.25 5.32
CA SER A 78 -11.18 0.92 5.00
C SER A 78 -11.14 1.97 6.12
N THR A 79 -11.52 3.20 5.80
CA THR A 79 -11.66 4.32 6.76
C THR A 79 -13.01 4.33 7.46
N ARG A 80 -13.88 3.35 7.17
CA ARG A 80 -15.23 3.23 7.74
C ARG A 80 -15.54 1.79 8.06
N ARG A 81 -16.30 1.58 9.13
CA ARG A 81 -16.81 0.25 9.46
C ARG A 81 -17.77 -0.22 8.37
N GLN A 82 -17.45 -1.33 7.70
CA GLN A 82 -18.27 -1.90 6.62
C GLN A 82 -19.38 -2.82 7.14
N CYS A 83 -19.07 -3.62 8.15
CA CYS A 83 -19.98 -4.59 8.72
C CYS A 83 -19.92 -4.57 10.25
N SER A 84 -21.04 -4.88 10.91
CA SER A 84 -21.08 -4.91 12.38
C SER A 84 -20.43 -6.15 12.99
N TRP A 85 -20.30 -7.25 12.22
CA TRP A 85 -19.82 -8.54 12.72
C TRP A 85 -18.37 -8.82 12.32
N ASP A 86 -17.99 -8.52 11.07
CA ASP A 86 -16.72 -8.92 10.49
C ASP A 86 -15.75 -7.71 10.36
N SER A 87 -16.12 -6.54 10.88
CA SER A 87 -15.22 -5.37 10.87
C SER A 87 -14.66 -5.09 12.26
N SER A 88 -13.34 -5.00 12.34
CA SER A 88 -12.60 -4.65 13.55
C SER A 88 -11.90 -3.30 13.39
N PHE A 89 -11.96 -2.46 14.43
CA PHE A 89 -11.17 -1.25 14.52
C PHE A 89 -9.72 -1.62 14.79
N VAL A 90 -8.79 -1.13 13.97
CA VAL A 90 -7.39 -1.56 14.04
C VAL A 90 -6.40 -0.42 14.23
N GLY A 91 -6.80 0.84 14.03
CA GLY A 91 -5.86 1.95 14.18
C GLY A 91 -6.27 3.22 13.45
N LEU A 92 -5.25 3.96 13.02
CA LEU A 92 -5.41 5.19 12.26
C LEU A 92 -4.37 5.29 11.14
N ILE A 93 -4.70 6.09 10.12
CA ILE A 93 -3.73 6.73 9.24
C ILE A 93 -3.78 8.22 9.48
N PHE A 94 -2.63 8.88 9.54
CA PHE A 94 -2.58 10.31 9.79
C PHE A 94 -1.37 10.97 9.13
N VAL A 95 -1.46 12.29 8.97
CA VAL A 95 -0.36 13.15 8.55
C VAL A 95 -0.42 14.47 9.33
N GLU A 96 0.74 14.98 9.72
CA GLU A 96 0.87 16.29 10.35
C GLU A 96 0.93 17.41 9.31
N LYS A 97 0.37 18.58 9.62
CA LYS A 97 0.27 19.72 8.71
C LYS A 97 1.61 20.13 8.12
N ASP A 98 2.62 20.31 8.95
CA ASP A 98 3.92 20.81 8.51
C ASP A 98 4.61 19.83 7.57
N PHE A 99 4.50 18.54 7.87
CA PHE A 99 5.01 17.48 7.00
C PHE A 99 4.27 17.45 5.66
N TYR A 100 2.92 17.47 5.69
CA TYR A 100 2.11 17.50 4.47
C TYR A 100 2.46 18.69 3.57
N LEU A 101 2.50 19.90 4.13
CA LEU A 101 2.81 21.11 3.37
C LEU A 101 4.22 21.06 2.78
N ALA A 102 5.21 20.54 3.52
CA ALA A 102 6.56 20.38 3.04
C ALA A 102 6.65 19.42 1.86
N GLN A 103 6.00 18.25 1.94
CA GLN A 103 6.00 17.25 0.87
C GLN A 103 5.29 17.75 -0.39
N MET A 104 4.19 18.49 -0.22
CA MET A 104 3.43 19.06 -1.34
C MET A 104 4.03 20.37 -1.87
N CYS A 105 5.19 20.81 -1.34
CA CYS A 105 5.84 22.07 -1.68
C CYS A 105 4.93 23.31 -1.54
N LEU A 106 4.01 23.28 -0.58
CA LEU A 106 3.06 24.35 -0.30
C LEU A 106 3.55 25.21 0.87
N LYS A 107 3.34 26.54 0.79
CA LYS A 107 3.71 27.45 1.88
C LYS A 107 2.63 27.59 2.96
N ASP A 108 1.38 27.63 2.53
CA ASP A 108 0.19 27.62 3.38
C ASP A 108 -1.00 27.25 2.50
N GLU A 109 -1.89 26.40 3.02
CA GLU A 109 -3.10 26.01 2.32
C GLU A 109 -4.27 25.97 3.31
N LYS A 110 -5.28 26.79 3.06
CA LYS A 110 -6.46 26.86 3.94
C LYS A 110 -7.23 25.55 4.00
N ASP A 111 -7.25 24.81 2.88
CA ASP A 111 -8.00 23.57 2.73
C ASP A 111 -7.10 22.33 2.81
N TRP A 112 -5.93 22.43 3.47
CA TRP A 112 -4.95 21.35 3.54
C TRP A 112 -5.54 20.05 4.10
N LYS A 113 -6.40 20.13 5.14
CA LYS A 113 -7.02 18.93 5.72
C LYS A 113 -7.92 18.19 4.72
N ALA A 114 -8.65 18.92 3.87
CA ALA A 114 -9.50 18.27 2.87
C ALA A 114 -8.68 17.53 1.83
N LYS A 115 -7.60 18.14 1.34
CA LYS A 115 -6.68 17.50 0.38
C LYS A 115 -5.88 16.37 1.00
N ALA A 116 -5.36 16.56 2.22
CA ALA A 116 -4.68 15.52 2.96
C ALA A 116 -5.60 14.30 3.17
N LYS A 117 -6.86 14.53 3.53
CA LYS A 117 -7.84 13.47 3.70
C LYS A 117 -8.06 12.66 2.41
N GLU A 118 -8.19 13.32 1.25
CA GLU A 118 -8.32 12.65 -0.04
C GLU A 118 -7.11 11.78 -0.36
N THR A 119 -5.91 12.30 -0.07
CA THR A 119 -4.66 11.53 -0.21
C THR A 119 -4.65 10.31 0.70
N LEU A 120 -4.96 10.48 1.99
CA LEU A 120 -5.00 9.37 2.95
C LEU A 120 -6.05 8.31 2.58
N GLU A 121 -7.24 8.72 2.09
CA GLU A 121 -8.26 7.79 1.60
C GLU A 121 -7.74 6.99 0.38
N GLY A 122 -6.99 7.62 -0.51
CA GLY A 122 -6.32 6.96 -1.65
C GLY A 122 -5.26 5.95 -1.20
N GLU A 123 -4.42 6.31 -0.23
CA GLU A 123 -3.40 5.42 0.33
C GLU A 123 -4.02 4.19 1.02
N VAL A 124 -5.09 4.38 1.80
CA VAL A 124 -5.82 3.27 2.42
C VAL A 124 -6.42 2.34 1.36
N LYS A 125 -6.96 2.90 0.27
CA LYS A 125 -7.48 2.08 -0.83
C LYS A 125 -6.37 1.25 -1.47
N THR A 126 -5.23 1.87 -1.78
CA THR A 126 -4.07 1.17 -2.35
C THR A 126 -3.55 0.07 -1.42
N TYR A 127 -3.51 0.34 -0.12
CA TYR A 127 -3.13 -0.67 0.88
C TYR A 127 -4.15 -1.81 0.98
N SER A 128 -5.46 -1.51 0.87
CA SER A 128 -6.50 -2.54 0.81
C SER A 128 -6.34 -3.43 -0.42
N ASP A 129 -6.10 -2.85 -1.61
CA ASP A 129 -5.83 -3.61 -2.83
C ASP A 129 -4.64 -4.56 -2.67
N PHE A 130 -3.58 -4.10 -1.96
CA PHE A 130 -2.45 -4.96 -1.62
C PHE A 130 -2.83 -6.11 -0.68
N LEU A 131 -3.60 -5.85 0.38
CA LEU A 131 -4.06 -6.87 1.32
C LEU A 131 -4.96 -7.93 0.65
N GLU A 132 -5.76 -7.50 -0.31
CA GLU A 132 -6.64 -8.36 -1.11
C GLU A 132 -5.89 -9.16 -2.18
N GLY A 133 -4.61 -8.87 -2.42
CA GLY A 133 -3.81 -9.47 -3.48
C GLY A 133 -4.07 -8.88 -4.87
N ASN A 134 -4.75 -7.75 -4.97
CA ASN A 134 -5.08 -7.06 -6.22
C ASN A 134 -3.92 -6.16 -6.69
N VAL A 135 -2.71 -6.72 -6.69
CA VAL A 135 -1.48 -6.04 -7.16
C VAL A 135 -0.80 -6.93 -8.16
N TYR A 136 -0.65 -6.47 -9.37
CA TYR A 136 -0.10 -7.24 -10.49
C TYR A 136 1.28 -6.71 -10.87
N GLN A 137 2.05 -7.61 -11.46
CA GLN A 137 3.35 -7.36 -12.06
C GLN A 137 3.44 -8.18 -13.33
N TRP A 138 4.09 -7.65 -14.36
CA TRP A 138 4.51 -8.43 -15.51
C TRP A 138 6.02 -8.38 -15.67
N THR A 139 6.57 -9.41 -16.30
CA THR A 139 8.00 -9.50 -16.63
C THR A 139 8.13 -10.12 -18.02
N LEU A 140 8.81 -9.41 -18.90
CA LEU A 140 9.14 -9.89 -20.26
C LEU A 140 10.50 -10.57 -20.23
N TYR A 141 10.55 -11.80 -20.74
CA TYR A 141 11.78 -12.58 -20.87
C TYR A 141 12.15 -12.77 -22.34
N GLU A 142 13.42 -12.64 -22.68
CA GLU A 142 13.92 -13.13 -23.95
C GLU A 142 14.05 -14.66 -23.90
N PRO A 143 13.35 -15.43 -24.73
CA PRO A 143 13.41 -16.88 -24.66
C PRO A 143 14.75 -17.41 -25.17
N ILE A 144 15.36 -18.35 -24.46
CA ILE A 144 16.51 -19.11 -24.97
C ILE A 144 16.01 -20.19 -25.92
N ILE A 145 16.36 -20.07 -27.20
CA ILE A 145 15.96 -21.04 -28.23
C ILE A 145 17.12 -21.93 -28.57
N GLU A 146 17.07 -23.20 -28.15
CA GLU A 146 18.02 -24.22 -28.55
C GLU A 146 17.52 -24.92 -29.83
N ILE A 147 18.25 -24.76 -30.94
CA ILE A 147 17.94 -25.43 -32.21
C ILE A 147 19.00 -26.49 -32.47
N ARG A 148 18.60 -27.73 -32.58
CA ARG A 148 19.47 -28.82 -33.08
C ARG A 148 19.26 -29.00 -34.58
N GLN A 149 20.35 -28.91 -35.32
CA GLN A 149 20.34 -29.07 -36.76
C GLN A 149 21.20 -30.25 -37.19
N SER A 150 20.84 -30.90 -38.29
CA SER A 150 21.67 -31.84 -38.98
C SER A 150 22.83 -31.15 -39.74
N MET A 151 23.84 -31.89 -40.19
CA MET A 151 24.98 -31.31 -40.90
C MET A 151 24.64 -30.65 -42.24
N ASP A 152 23.48 -30.95 -42.80
CA ASP A 152 22.90 -30.31 -43.98
C ASP A 152 22.00 -29.10 -43.66
N GLY A 153 21.97 -28.68 -42.41
CA GLY A 153 21.24 -27.48 -41.96
C GLY A 153 19.76 -27.71 -41.68
N LYS A 154 19.26 -28.94 -41.73
CA LYS A 154 17.87 -29.23 -41.42
C LYS A 154 17.62 -29.21 -39.91
N GLU A 155 16.65 -28.45 -39.48
CA GLU A 155 16.22 -28.42 -38.07
C GLU A 155 15.67 -29.80 -37.65
N LEU A 156 16.25 -30.37 -36.58
CA LEU A 156 15.88 -31.67 -36.04
C LEU A 156 15.01 -31.54 -34.82
N SER A 157 15.27 -30.53 -33.99
CA SER A 157 14.46 -30.22 -32.82
C SER A 157 14.67 -28.77 -32.38
N ARG A 158 13.64 -28.21 -31.79
CA ARG A 158 13.66 -26.88 -31.16
C ARG A 158 13.20 -27.04 -29.72
N LYS A 159 13.97 -26.49 -28.79
CA LYS A 159 13.57 -26.34 -27.37
C LYS A 159 13.54 -24.85 -27.06
N ILE A 160 12.47 -24.41 -26.48
CA ILE A 160 12.29 -23.04 -25.99
C ILE A 160 12.38 -23.12 -24.48
N ASP A 161 13.29 -22.37 -23.90
CA ASP A 161 13.36 -22.14 -22.45
C ASP A 161 12.75 -20.77 -22.17
N GLU A 162 11.63 -20.74 -21.47
CA GLU A 162 10.88 -19.53 -21.18
C GLU A 162 11.54 -18.69 -20.08
N GLU A 163 12.53 -19.25 -19.34
CA GLU A 163 13.28 -18.55 -18.29
C GLU A 163 14.60 -17.97 -18.86
N GLY A 164 14.50 -17.11 -19.86
CA GLY A 164 15.62 -16.40 -20.45
C GLY A 164 16.05 -15.17 -19.66
N GLU A 165 16.77 -14.27 -20.31
CA GLU A 165 17.15 -12.98 -19.72
C GLU A 165 15.93 -12.05 -19.62
N ILE A 166 15.81 -11.30 -18.50
CA ILE A 166 14.75 -10.31 -18.35
C ILE A 166 15.06 -9.13 -19.25
N VAL A 167 14.17 -8.88 -20.19
CA VAL A 167 14.23 -7.72 -21.11
C VAL A 167 13.61 -6.50 -20.45
N ASP A 168 12.43 -6.66 -19.84
CA ASP A 168 11.73 -5.59 -19.17
C ASP A 168 10.79 -6.14 -18.08
N SER A 169 10.39 -5.28 -17.14
CA SER A 169 9.42 -5.62 -16.11
C SER A 169 8.77 -4.36 -15.54
N MET A 170 7.49 -4.46 -15.22
CA MET A 170 6.75 -3.41 -14.52
C MET A 170 5.89 -4.02 -13.41
N CYS A 171 5.83 -3.34 -12.27
CA CYS A 171 5.03 -3.76 -11.11
C CYS A 171 4.21 -2.59 -10.56
N GLY A 172 3.29 -2.90 -9.64
CA GLY A 172 2.49 -1.87 -8.97
C GLY A 172 1.20 -1.52 -9.71
N PHE A 173 0.61 -2.47 -10.42
CA PHE A 173 -0.73 -2.33 -10.97
C PHE A 173 -1.76 -2.59 -9.88
N TYR A 174 -2.32 -1.52 -9.32
CA TYR A 174 -3.32 -1.57 -8.26
C TYR A 174 -4.72 -1.34 -8.81
N SER A 175 -5.72 -1.89 -8.15
CA SER A 175 -7.15 -1.70 -8.48
C SER A 175 -7.54 -2.12 -9.89
N LEU A 176 -6.74 -2.96 -10.55
CA LEU A 176 -7.05 -3.54 -11.85
C LEU A 176 -7.56 -4.97 -11.67
N THR A 177 -8.37 -5.44 -12.61
CA THR A 177 -8.61 -6.87 -12.75
C THR A 177 -7.41 -7.53 -13.42
N PHE A 178 -7.32 -8.86 -13.35
CA PHE A 178 -6.28 -9.60 -14.07
C PHE A 178 -6.37 -9.34 -15.58
N GLU A 179 -7.58 -9.28 -16.13
CA GLU A 179 -7.82 -9.02 -17.54
C GLU A 179 -7.36 -7.61 -17.96
N ASP A 180 -7.53 -6.58 -17.09
CA ASP A 180 -7.06 -5.24 -17.37
C ASP A 180 -5.52 -5.16 -17.37
N ALA A 181 -4.86 -5.86 -16.43
CA ALA A 181 -3.41 -5.93 -16.34
C ALA A 181 -2.81 -6.68 -17.53
N ASP A 182 -3.45 -7.75 -17.99
CA ASP A 182 -3.05 -8.55 -19.16
C ASP A 182 -3.18 -7.74 -20.46
N ALA A 183 -4.29 -7.01 -20.62
CA ALA A 183 -4.50 -6.12 -21.77
C ALA A 183 -3.48 -4.97 -21.84
N TYR A 184 -3.05 -4.45 -20.68
CA TYR A 184 -1.99 -3.44 -20.62
C TYR A 184 -0.64 -4.03 -21.06
N PHE A 185 -0.33 -5.24 -20.62
CA PHE A 185 0.88 -5.96 -21.02
C PHE A 185 0.95 -6.20 -22.54
N ASP A 186 -0.15 -6.64 -23.14
CA ASP A 186 -0.24 -6.83 -24.60
C ASP A 186 0.01 -5.53 -25.39
N PHE A 187 -0.46 -4.40 -24.85
CA PHE A 187 -0.22 -3.07 -25.45
C PHE A 187 1.26 -2.68 -25.42
N GLU A 188 1.94 -2.87 -24.27
CA GLU A 188 3.36 -2.56 -24.11
C GLU A 188 4.25 -3.43 -25.01
N ILE A 189 3.94 -4.73 -25.15
CA ILE A 189 4.66 -5.62 -26.10
C ILE A 189 4.51 -5.11 -27.53
N ALA A 190 3.31 -4.69 -27.93
CA ALA A 190 3.06 -4.20 -29.27
C ALA A 190 3.82 -2.89 -29.58
N GLU A 191 4.08 -2.04 -28.58
CA GLU A 191 4.92 -0.86 -28.75
C GLU A 191 6.41 -1.22 -28.88
N ILE A 192 6.92 -2.18 -28.12
CA ILE A 192 8.30 -2.66 -28.21
C ILE A 192 8.59 -3.25 -29.58
N GLU A 193 7.69 -4.08 -30.15
CA GLU A 193 7.84 -4.69 -31.46
C GLU A 193 7.79 -3.66 -32.64
N GLN A 194 7.31 -2.43 -32.43
CA GLN A 194 7.28 -1.37 -33.43
C GLN A 194 8.59 -0.56 -33.50
N ILE A 195 9.49 -0.74 -32.53
CA ILE A 195 10.73 0.04 -32.42
C ILE A 195 11.90 -0.66 -33.13
N ASP A 196 11.81 -1.97 -33.40
CA ASP A 196 12.77 -2.79 -34.15
C ASP A 196 12.48 -2.75 -35.67
#